data_da98f523f59dfefbac7c0f97b0d30d48
#
_entry.id   da98f523f59dfefbac7c0f97b0d30d48
#
_cell.length_a   1.000
_cell.length_b   1.000
_cell.length_c   1.000
_cell.angle_alpha   90.00
_cell.angle_beta   90.00
_cell.angle_gamma   90.00
#
_symmetry.space_group_name_H-M   'P 1'
#
loop_
_entity.id
_entity.type
_entity.pdbx_description
1 polymer ?
#
loop_
_entity_poly.entity_id
_entity_poly.type
_entity_poly.pdbx_seq_one_letter_code
_entity_poly.pdbx_strand_id
1 'polypeptide(L)'
;MFCGKCGNNVPDGAAVCPACGAPTVAAPAPGAKKPNKNLIAGIVGVVVVIALVIVLISSCGGGSPESMAVDIYTAVLEGDGDELWNAMNTDAFIDILVDADQIDEDDADDIKDNCIDEFDDACQDIQRECKKQFGKDFSYEIEVTKVKDLKSSDLRDFENRINGEDSDIEVTEGVAVTLKISLSGDDDDTGKETLNFYKVDGEWFWDNIIYYLK
;
A
#
# COMPACT_ATOMS: atom_id res chain seq x y z
N MET A 1 -42.71 -24.16 -6.10
CA MET A 1 -41.35 -24.28 -6.71
C MET A 1 -40.95 -25.75 -6.82
N PHE A 2 -39.85 -26.07 -7.59
CA PHE A 2 -39.37 -27.45 -7.68
C PHE A 2 -38.13 -27.64 -6.78
N CYS A 3 -38.02 -28.82 -6.18
CA CYS A 3 -36.86 -29.16 -5.33
C CYS A 3 -35.63 -29.41 -6.21
N GLY A 4 -34.54 -28.66 -5.97
CA GLY A 4 -33.29 -28.78 -6.72
C GLY A 4 -32.54 -30.11 -6.54
N LYS A 5 -32.97 -30.98 -5.58
CA LYS A 5 -32.35 -32.28 -5.34
C LYS A 5 -33.11 -33.45 -5.96
N CYS A 6 -34.43 -33.42 -5.99
CA CYS A 6 -35.26 -34.54 -6.47
C CYS A 6 -36.27 -34.17 -7.57
N GLY A 7 -36.35 -32.89 -7.95
CA GLY A 7 -37.26 -32.43 -9.00
C GLY A 7 -38.74 -32.36 -8.66
N ASN A 8 -39.16 -32.81 -7.46
CA ASN A 8 -40.57 -32.79 -7.05
C ASN A 8 -41.06 -31.37 -6.72
N ASN A 9 -42.37 -31.17 -6.93
CA ASN A 9 -43.01 -29.89 -6.63
C ASN A 9 -43.10 -29.69 -5.12
N VAL A 10 -42.63 -28.53 -4.66
CA VAL A 10 -42.60 -28.12 -3.24
C VAL A 10 -43.53 -26.93 -3.05
N PRO A 11 -44.41 -26.94 -2.06
CA PRO A 11 -45.26 -25.79 -1.75
C PRO A 11 -44.41 -24.55 -1.42
N ASP A 12 -44.88 -23.39 -1.86
CA ASP A 12 -44.18 -22.13 -1.58
C ASP A 12 -44.11 -21.84 -0.06
N GLY A 13 -42.89 -21.56 0.42
CA GLY A 13 -42.63 -21.33 1.84
C GLY A 13 -42.29 -22.58 2.68
N ALA A 14 -42.26 -23.78 2.10
CA ALA A 14 -41.85 -24.98 2.84
C ALA A 14 -40.34 -24.96 3.07
N ALA A 15 -39.89 -25.09 4.32
CA ALA A 15 -38.48 -25.09 4.72
C ALA A 15 -37.72 -26.35 4.27
N VAL A 16 -38.43 -27.44 4.00
CA VAL A 16 -37.86 -28.71 3.53
C VAL A 16 -38.77 -29.36 2.46
N CYS A 17 -38.19 -30.08 1.52
CA CYS A 17 -38.91 -30.82 0.50
C CYS A 17 -39.65 -32.01 1.15
N PRO A 18 -40.99 -32.15 1.03
CA PRO A 18 -41.73 -33.25 1.62
C PRO A 18 -41.45 -34.64 1.00
N ALA A 19 -40.82 -34.65 -0.19
CA ALA A 19 -40.52 -35.90 -0.89
C ALA A 19 -39.13 -36.46 -0.57
N CYS A 20 -38.12 -35.61 -0.26
CA CYS A 20 -36.75 -36.06 -0.04
C CYS A 20 -36.05 -35.44 1.20
N GLY A 21 -36.76 -34.62 1.98
CA GLY A 21 -36.23 -33.99 3.19
C GLY A 21 -35.11 -32.93 2.97
N ALA A 22 -34.80 -32.59 1.74
CA ALA A 22 -33.76 -31.59 1.46
C ALA A 22 -34.25 -30.17 1.79
N PRO A 23 -33.39 -29.30 2.38
CA PRO A 23 -33.77 -27.94 2.69
C PRO A 23 -34.08 -27.16 1.41
N THR A 24 -35.19 -26.47 1.37
CA THR A 24 -35.62 -25.60 0.29
C THR A 24 -35.18 -24.18 0.60
N VAL A 25 -33.97 -23.81 0.19
CA VAL A 25 -33.53 -22.40 0.25
C VAL A 25 -34.35 -21.61 -0.79
N ALA A 26 -35.10 -20.63 -0.30
CA ALA A 26 -35.70 -19.62 -1.18
C ALA A 26 -34.57 -18.94 -1.97
N ALA A 27 -34.71 -18.88 -3.30
CA ALA A 27 -33.78 -18.16 -4.13
C ALA A 27 -33.71 -16.68 -3.68
N PRO A 28 -32.54 -16.10 -3.52
CA PRO A 28 -32.43 -14.68 -3.21
C PRO A 28 -33.04 -13.86 -4.35
N ALA A 29 -33.75 -12.79 -3.96
CA ALA A 29 -34.39 -11.88 -4.92
C ALA A 29 -33.34 -11.33 -5.90
N PRO A 30 -33.69 -11.15 -7.20
CA PRO A 30 -32.79 -10.62 -8.19
C PRO A 30 -32.57 -9.12 -7.90
N GLY A 31 -31.39 -8.75 -7.40
CA GLY A 31 -31.07 -7.35 -7.15
C GLY A 31 -29.83 -7.10 -6.27
N ALA A 32 -29.38 -8.06 -5.51
CA ALA A 32 -28.15 -7.88 -4.73
C ALA A 32 -26.94 -8.40 -5.55
N LYS A 33 -26.19 -7.51 -6.18
CA LYS A 33 -24.85 -7.80 -6.71
C LYS A 33 -23.98 -8.22 -5.53
N LYS A 34 -23.57 -9.49 -5.45
CA LYS A 34 -22.53 -9.93 -4.52
C LYS A 34 -21.21 -9.32 -4.95
N PRO A 35 -20.45 -8.68 -4.04
CA PRO A 35 -19.10 -8.26 -4.36
C PRO A 35 -18.27 -9.49 -4.76
N ASN A 36 -17.55 -9.35 -5.86
CA ASN A 36 -16.75 -10.42 -6.44
C ASN A 36 -15.46 -10.57 -5.62
N LYS A 37 -15.44 -11.49 -4.66
CA LYS A 37 -14.35 -11.70 -3.70
C LYS A 37 -13.04 -12.21 -4.30
N ASN A 38 -12.98 -12.46 -5.60
CA ASN A 38 -11.83 -13.09 -6.25
C ASN A 38 -10.99 -12.15 -7.14
N LEU A 39 -11.29 -10.85 -7.19
CA LEU A 39 -10.50 -9.87 -7.94
C LEU A 39 -9.60 -9.01 -7.04
N ILE A 40 -9.74 -9.16 -5.71
CA ILE A 40 -9.03 -8.34 -4.70
C ILE A 40 -7.73 -9.00 -4.21
N ALA A 41 -7.35 -10.15 -4.78
CA ALA A 41 -6.11 -10.84 -4.40
C ALA A 41 -4.86 -10.34 -5.14
N GLY A 42 -4.96 -9.25 -5.90
CA GLY A 42 -3.85 -8.72 -6.70
C GLY A 42 -3.65 -7.20 -6.60
N ILE A 43 -4.60 -6.50 -6.02
CA ILE A 43 -4.43 -5.08 -5.71
C ILE A 43 -4.66 -4.96 -4.21
N VAL A 44 -3.61 -4.64 -3.50
CA VAL A 44 -3.58 -4.39 -2.07
C VAL A 44 -4.80 -3.55 -1.67
N GLY A 45 -5.56 -4.01 -0.69
CA GLY A 45 -6.70 -3.25 -0.20
C GLY A 45 -6.23 -1.93 0.40
N VAL A 46 -6.54 -0.87 -0.26
CA VAL A 46 -6.17 0.50 0.11
C VAL A 46 -7.42 1.23 0.58
N VAL A 47 -7.33 1.93 1.66
CA VAL A 47 -8.50 2.52 2.28
C VAL A 47 -8.24 3.80 3.04
N VAL A 48 -9.08 4.83 3.01
CA VAL A 48 -8.84 6.13 3.62
C VAL A 48 -10.05 6.96 4.03
N VAL A 49 -10.20 7.51 5.18
CA VAL A 49 -11.11 8.63 5.54
C VAL A 49 -10.30 9.86 5.96
N ILE A 50 -10.58 11.04 5.48
CA ILE A 50 -9.95 12.28 5.93
C ILE A 50 -10.56 12.73 7.26
N ALA A 51 -9.87 12.51 8.38
CA ALA A 51 -10.02 13.35 9.56
C ALA A 51 -8.77 14.20 9.69
N LEU A 52 -8.94 15.49 9.62
CA LEU A 52 -7.94 16.50 9.89
C LEU A 52 -7.32 16.30 11.27
N VAL A 53 -6.21 15.60 11.33
CA VAL A 53 -5.20 15.83 12.36
C VAL A 53 -3.91 16.16 11.62
N ILE A 54 -3.82 17.40 11.18
CA ILE A 54 -2.54 18.03 10.93
C ILE A 54 -1.85 18.11 12.30
N VAL A 55 -1.12 17.09 12.65
CA VAL A 55 -0.07 17.25 13.63
C VAL A 55 1.05 17.97 12.91
N LEU A 56 1.08 19.27 13.09
CA LEU A 56 2.23 20.13 12.80
C LEU A 56 3.44 19.58 13.54
N ILE A 57 4.20 18.70 12.90
CA ILE A 57 5.59 18.48 13.26
C ILE A 57 6.41 19.00 12.09
N SER A 58 6.48 20.33 12.03
CA SER A 58 7.52 20.99 11.28
C SER A 58 8.80 20.88 12.10
N SER A 59 9.75 20.10 11.65
CA SER A 59 11.16 20.44 11.91
C SER A 59 12.10 19.59 11.06
N CYS A 60 12.85 20.28 10.23
CA CYS A 60 14.21 19.98 9.78
C CYS A 60 14.53 18.56 9.29
N GLY A 61 14.71 18.42 8.00
CA GLY A 61 15.59 17.45 7.34
C GLY A 61 15.30 15.98 7.68
N GLY A 62 14.64 15.25 6.78
CA GLY A 62 14.30 13.84 7.00
C GLY A 62 13.07 13.67 7.89
N GLY A 63 11.88 13.41 7.32
CA GLY A 63 10.64 13.18 8.08
C GLY A 63 10.76 12.00 9.02
N SER A 64 9.90 11.92 10.06
CA SER A 64 9.80 10.71 10.86
C SER A 64 9.26 9.55 9.99
N PRO A 65 9.58 8.28 10.29
CA PRO A 65 9.04 7.14 9.56
C PRO A 65 7.52 7.14 9.45
N GLU A 66 6.83 7.67 10.47
CA GLU A 66 5.38 7.81 10.49
C GLU A 66 4.89 8.84 9.46
N SER A 67 5.54 10.01 9.38
CA SER A 67 5.18 11.02 8.37
C SER A 67 5.51 10.52 6.97
N MET A 68 6.69 9.95 6.76
CA MET A 68 7.08 9.36 5.47
C MET A 68 6.09 8.30 4.99
N ALA A 69 5.63 7.42 5.89
CA ALA A 69 4.63 6.40 5.54
C ALA A 69 3.31 7.02 5.07
N VAL A 70 2.86 8.10 5.69
CA VAL A 70 1.65 8.84 5.30
C VAL A 70 1.86 9.54 3.96
N ASP A 71 3.00 10.22 3.80
CA ASP A 71 3.32 11.00 2.60
C ASP A 71 3.48 10.10 1.37
N ILE A 72 4.14 8.92 1.50
CA ILE A 72 4.23 7.90 0.45
C ILE A 72 2.84 7.48 -0.05
N TYR A 73 1.92 7.13 0.86
CA TYR A 73 0.57 6.72 0.44
C TYR A 73 -0.27 7.87 -0.08
N THR A 74 -0.06 9.08 0.42
CA THR A 74 -0.70 10.29 -0.10
C THR A 74 -0.29 10.53 -1.55
N ALA A 75 1.01 10.54 -1.85
CA ALA A 75 1.54 10.69 -3.20
C ALA A 75 0.99 9.64 -4.17
N VAL A 76 0.98 8.36 -3.76
CA VAL A 76 0.42 7.25 -4.57
C VAL A 76 -1.07 7.48 -4.87
N LEU A 77 -1.88 7.91 -3.89
CA LEU A 77 -3.32 8.11 -4.07
C LEU A 77 -3.65 9.38 -4.85
N GLU A 78 -2.79 10.38 -4.78
CA GLU A 78 -2.91 11.63 -5.55
C GLU A 78 -2.37 11.48 -6.98
N GLY A 79 -1.61 10.41 -7.25
CA GLY A 79 -1.06 10.11 -8.57
C GLY A 79 0.16 10.97 -8.90
N ASP A 80 1.00 11.27 -7.90
CA ASP A 80 2.11 12.21 -7.98
C ASP A 80 3.44 11.48 -7.73
N GLY A 81 4.21 11.24 -8.81
CA GLY A 81 5.49 10.55 -8.76
C GLY A 81 6.61 11.40 -8.16
N ASP A 82 6.61 12.71 -8.38
CA ASP A 82 7.58 13.63 -7.79
C ASP A 82 7.43 13.67 -6.25
N GLU A 83 6.19 13.76 -5.75
CA GLU A 83 5.91 13.71 -4.32
C GLU A 83 6.25 12.34 -3.73
N LEU A 84 6.05 11.24 -4.47
CA LEU A 84 6.49 9.90 -4.03
C LEU A 84 8.01 9.83 -3.90
N TRP A 85 8.76 10.35 -4.87
CA TRP A 85 10.21 10.45 -4.83
C TRP A 85 10.71 11.19 -3.59
N ASN A 86 10.11 12.36 -3.33
CA ASN A 86 10.43 13.19 -2.16
C ASN A 86 10.05 12.50 -0.84
N ALA A 87 8.86 11.88 -0.78
CA ALA A 87 8.37 11.18 0.41
C ALA A 87 9.26 9.98 0.82
N MET A 88 9.91 9.34 -0.15
CA MET A 88 10.85 8.25 0.10
C MET A 88 12.26 8.73 0.49
N ASN A 89 12.54 10.04 0.42
CA ASN A 89 13.87 10.64 0.65
C ASN A 89 14.94 10.10 -0.32
N THR A 90 14.57 9.89 -1.59
CA THR A 90 15.38 9.14 -2.56
C THR A 90 16.66 9.89 -2.95
N ASP A 91 16.62 11.22 -3.05
CA ASP A 91 17.83 12.02 -3.35
C ASP A 91 18.92 11.75 -2.30
N ALA A 92 18.58 11.81 -1.01
CA ALA A 92 19.55 11.55 0.06
C ALA A 92 20.07 10.10 0.06
N PHE A 93 19.24 9.13 -0.39
CA PHE A 93 19.68 7.75 -0.53
C PHE A 93 20.65 7.57 -1.68
N ILE A 94 20.42 8.24 -2.82
CA ILE A 94 21.36 8.26 -3.95
C ILE A 94 22.68 8.88 -3.53
N ASP A 95 22.66 10.01 -2.82
CA ASP A 95 23.88 10.66 -2.32
C ASP A 95 24.71 9.69 -1.46
N ILE A 96 24.08 8.91 -0.57
CA ILE A 96 24.78 7.89 0.21
C ILE A 96 25.38 6.79 -0.67
N LEU A 97 24.69 6.37 -1.73
CA LEU A 97 25.19 5.34 -2.65
C LEU A 97 26.35 5.86 -3.51
N VAL A 98 26.33 7.14 -3.91
CA VAL A 98 27.42 7.80 -4.62
C VAL A 98 28.64 7.94 -3.70
N ASP A 99 28.46 8.41 -2.47
CA ASP A 99 29.53 8.55 -1.47
C ASP A 99 30.19 7.19 -1.13
N ALA A 100 29.43 6.10 -1.25
CA ALA A 100 29.89 4.74 -1.05
C ALA A 100 30.43 4.04 -2.31
N ASP A 101 30.65 4.78 -3.41
CA ASP A 101 31.10 4.26 -4.71
C ASP A 101 30.19 3.16 -5.31
N GLN A 102 28.89 3.14 -4.95
CA GLN A 102 27.90 2.16 -5.46
C GLN A 102 27.24 2.62 -6.77
N ILE A 103 27.16 3.92 -6.98
CA ILE A 103 26.59 4.58 -8.15
C ILE A 103 27.56 5.68 -8.59
N ASP A 104 27.80 5.81 -9.88
CA ASP A 104 28.58 6.92 -10.43
C ASP A 104 27.76 8.23 -10.37
N GLU A 105 28.40 9.35 -10.02
CA GLU A 105 27.75 10.67 -9.94
C GLU A 105 27.08 11.06 -11.27
N ASP A 106 27.70 10.71 -12.40
CA ASP A 106 27.18 11.00 -13.75
C ASP A 106 25.87 10.20 -14.05
N ASP A 107 25.65 9.05 -13.39
CA ASP A 107 24.46 8.19 -13.57
C ASP A 107 23.30 8.59 -12.63
N ALA A 108 23.55 9.36 -11.58
CA ALA A 108 22.57 9.72 -10.56
C ALA A 108 21.36 10.50 -11.12
N ASP A 109 21.61 11.47 -12.00
CA ASP A 109 20.58 12.28 -12.65
C ASP A 109 19.71 11.42 -13.60
N ASP A 110 20.33 10.52 -14.37
CA ASP A 110 19.62 9.62 -15.28
C ASP A 110 18.74 8.61 -14.49
N ILE A 111 19.21 8.13 -13.35
CA ILE A 111 18.44 7.27 -12.43
C ILE A 111 17.23 8.02 -11.91
N LYS A 112 17.41 9.26 -11.45
CA LYS A 112 16.34 10.11 -10.94
C LYS A 112 15.23 10.31 -11.97
N ASP A 113 15.59 10.80 -13.16
CA ASP A 113 14.62 11.10 -14.21
C ASP A 113 13.83 9.85 -14.63
N ASN A 114 14.50 8.71 -14.80
CA ASN A 114 13.84 7.44 -15.16
C ASN A 114 12.91 6.93 -14.05
N CYS A 115 13.33 7.02 -12.78
CA CYS A 115 12.50 6.56 -11.68
C CYS A 115 11.27 7.45 -11.44
N ILE A 116 11.40 8.77 -11.60
CA ILE A 116 10.25 9.68 -11.48
C ILE A 116 9.20 9.38 -12.55
N ASP A 117 9.62 9.18 -13.81
CA ASP A 117 8.70 8.80 -14.89
C ASP A 117 7.96 7.47 -14.59
N GLU A 118 8.67 6.45 -14.08
CA GLU A 118 8.06 5.17 -13.69
C GLU A 118 7.12 5.32 -12.48
N PHE A 119 7.45 6.19 -11.52
CA PHE A 119 6.60 6.47 -10.36
C PHE A 119 5.34 7.21 -10.77
N ASP A 120 5.43 8.17 -11.66
CA ASP A 120 4.27 8.89 -12.19
C ASP A 120 3.31 7.93 -12.89
N ASP A 121 3.80 7.08 -13.78
CA ASP A 121 2.98 6.08 -14.45
C ASP A 121 2.30 5.13 -13.45
N ALA A 122 3.04 4.63 -12.46
CA ALA A 122 2.52 3.72 -11.44
C ALA A 122 1.49 4.40 -10.52
N CYS A 123 1.77 5.60 -10.04
CA CYS A 123 0.86 6.37 -9.18
C CYS A 123 -0.42 6.75 -9.93
N GLN A 124 -0.32 7.21 -11.18
CA GLN A 124 -1.49 7.54 -12.02
C GLN A 124 -2.34 6.31 -12.33
N ASP A 125 -1.73 5.13 -12.53
CA ASP A 125 -2.46 3.87 -12.74
C ASP A 125 -3.24 3.47 -11.49
N ILE A 126 -2.62 3.55 -10.32
CA ILE A 126 -3.29 3.27 -9.03
C ILE A 126 -4.43 4.27 -8.80
N GLN A 127 -4.18 5.57 -8.96
CA GLN A 127 -5.20 6.60 -8.83
C GLN A 127 -6.38 6.38 -9.81
N ARG A 128 -6.08 5.97 -11.05
CA ARG A 128 -7.10 5.68 -12.07
C ARG A 128 -7.99 4.49 -11.66
N GLU A 129 -7.40 3.42 -11.12
CA GLU A 129 -8.17 2.27 -10.61
C GLU A 129 -8.99 2.66 -9.36
N CYS A 130 -8.44 3.47 -8.46
CA CYS A 130 -9.20 4.03 -7.33
C CYS A 130 -10.41 4.83 -7.82
N LYS A 131 -10.22 5.77 -8.75
CA LYS A 131 -11.32 6.57 -9.35
C LYS A 131 -12.37 5.73 -10.07
N LYS A 132 -11.97 4.60 -10.65
CA LYS A 132 -12.88 3.67 -11.32
C LYS A 132 -13.69 2.84 -10.33
N GLN A 133 -13.11 2.46 -9.20
CA GLN A 133 -13.77 1.63 -8.18
C GLN A 133 -14.61 2.46 -7.22
N PHE A 134 -14.10 3.58 -6.74
CA PHE A 134 -14.68 4.39 -5.66
C PHE A 134 -15.35 5.70 -6.16
N GLY A 135 -15.28 5.98 -7.47
CA GLY A 135 -15.82 7.21 -8.05
C GLY A 135 -14.76 8.29 -8.23
N LYS A 136 -15.09 9.30 -9.08
CA LYS A 136 -14.13 10.37 -9.43
C LYS A 136 -13.73 11.25 -8.26
N ASP A 137 -14.66 11.46 -7.34
CA ASP A 137 -14.52 12.33 -6.17
C ASP A 137 -14.33 11.52 -4.89
N PHE A 138 -13.67 10.36 -5.00
CA PHE A 138 -13.35 9.53 -3.84
C PHE A 138 -12.51 10.32 -2.83
N SER A 139 -12.71 10.01 -1.56
CA SER A 139 -11.93 10.57 -0.45
C SER A 139 -11.13 9.50 0.25
N TYR A 140 -10.10 9.92 0.95
CA TYR A 140 -9.16 9.02 1.60
C TYR A 140 -8.71 9.49 3.00
N GLU A 141 -8.46 8.57 3.99
CA GLU A 141 -7.85 8.82 5.32
C GLU A 141 -6.71 7.83 5.58
N ILE A 142 -5.58 8.28 6.03
CA ILE A 142 -4.42 7.47 6.38
C ILE A 142 -4.16 7.65 7.89
N GLU A 143 -4.25 6.56 8.65
CA GLU A 143 -4.07 6.56 10.09
C GLU A 143 -2.87 5.66 10.44
N VAL A 144 -1.86 6.21 11.13
CA VAL A 144 -0.80 5.40 11.74
C VAL A 144 -1.38 4.66 12.93
N THR A 145 -1.50 3.34 12.82
CA THR A 145 -2.10 2.52 13.88
C THR A 145 -1.09 1.84 14.78
N LYS A 146 0.16 1.69 14.30
CA LYS A 146 1.22 1.04 15.06
C LYS A 146 2.59 1.43 14.53
N VAL A 147 3.52 1.62 15.46
CA VAL A 147 4.96 1.71 15.18
C VAL A 147 5.67 0.67 16.03
N LYS A 148 6.65 -0.02 15.46
CA LYS A 148 7.38 -1.08 16.15
C LYS A 148 8.82 -1.12 15.66
N ASP A 149 9.77 -1.18 16.59
CA ASP A 149 11.18 -1.38 16.27
C ASP A 149 11.40 -2.70 15.52
N LEU A 150 12.21 -2.67 14.49
CA LEU A 150 12.69 -3.84 13.77
C LEU A 150 13.77 -4.57 14.59
N LYS A 151 14.00 -5.83 14.29
CA LYS A 151 15.03 -6.62 14.96
C LYS A 151 16.39 -6.37 14.31
N SER A 152 17.45 -6.63 15.07
CA SER A 152 18.82 -6.56 14.53
C SER A 152 19.07 -7.50 13.35
N SER A 153 18.27 -8.57 13.18
CA SER A 153 18.31 -9.40 11.97
C SER A 153 17.81 -8.65 10.75
N ASP A 154 16.72 -7.91 10.91
CA ASP A 154 16.07 -7.19 9.82
C ASP A 154 16.96 -6.02 9.36
N LEU A 155 17.62 -5.34 10.31
CA LEU A 155 18.62 -4.30 10.00
C LEU A 155 19.78 -4.87 9.18
N ARG A 156 20.34 -5.99 9.63
CA ARG A 156 21.45 -6.66 8.92
C ARG A 156 21.05 -7.16 7.54
N ASP A 157 19.83 -7.65 7.40
CA ASP A 157 19.31 -8.11 6.10
C ASP A 157 19.15 -6.94 5.13
N PHE A 158 18.74 -5.75 5.60
CA PHE A 158 18.70 -4.52 4.81
C PHE A 158 20.11 -4.03 4.48
N GLU A 159 21.01 -3.95 5.46
CA GLU A 159 22.42 -3.58 5.30
C GLU A 159 23.12 -4.46 4.23
N ASN A 160 22.92 -5.78 4.27
CA ASN A 160 23.46 -6.68 3.26
C ASN A 160 22.87 -6.46 1.85
N ARG A 161 21.68 -5.87 1.73
CA ARG A 161 21.08 -5.56 0.43
C ARG A 161 21.60 -4.27 -0.18
N ILE A 162 21.96 -3.29 0.65
CA ILE A 162 22.48 -2.00 0.19
C ILE A 162 23.99 -2.01 0.00
N ASN A 163 24.72 -2.84 0.74
CA ASN A 163 26.18 -2.93 0.60
C ASN A 163 26.61 -3.77 -0.61
N GLY A 164 27.55 -3.24 -1.41
CA GLY A 164 28.33 -3.98 -2.41
C GLY A 164 29.54 -4.67 -1.77
N GLU A 165 30.45 -5.20 -2.62
CA GLU A 165 31.64 -5.93 -2.16
C GLU A 165 32.63 -5.05 -1.36
N ASP A 166 32.67 -3.75 -1.66
CA ASP A 166 33.67 -2.80 -1.12
C ASP A 166 33.04 -1.62 -0.34
N SER A 167 31.71 -1.68 -0.02
CA SER A 167 31.04 -0.63 0.73
C SER A 167 30.74 -1.04 2.18
N ASP A 168 30.68 -0.07 3.06
CA ASP A 168 30.54 -0.25 4.52
C ASP A 168 29.46 0.70 5.07
N ILE A 169 28.28 0.70 4.40
CA ILE A 169 27.12 1.50 4.81
C ILE A 169 26.50 0.84 6.05
N GLU A 170 26.39 1.57 7.16
CA GLU A 170 25.84 1.07 8.42
C GLU A 170 24.35 1.42 8.57
N VAL A 171 23.54 0.42 8.94
CA VAL A 171 22.12 0.59 9.28
C VAL A 171 21.96 0.64 10.79
N THR A 172 21.68 1.83 11.34
CA THR A 172 21.71 2.08 12.79
C THR A 172 20.40 1.77 13.49
N GLU A 173 19.26 2.03 12.84
CA GLU A 173 17.92 1.86 13.40
C GLU A 173 16.96 1.31 12.33
N GLY A 174 15.82 0.75 12.76
CA GLY A 174 14.75 0.35 11.84
C GLY A 174 13.40 0.26 12.55
N VAL A 175 12.35 0.67 11.86
CA VAL A 175 10.98 0.63 12.37
C VAL A 175 10.00 0.11 11.33
N ALA A 176 8.98 -0.62 11.79
CA ALA A 176 7.82 -0.99 11.00
C ALA A 176 6.64 -0.07 11.37
N VAL A 177 6.15 0.68 10.41
CA VAL A 177 4.98 1.56 10.55
C VAL A 177 3.77 0.87 9.92
N THR A 178 2.72 0.64 10.70
CA THR A 178 1.46 0.07 10.20
C THR A 178 0.43 1.18 10.02
N LEU A 179 -0.01 1.32 8.81
CA LEU A 179 -1.09 2.23 8.41
C LEU A 179 -2.42 1.48 8.37
N LYS A 180 -3.47 2.18 8.72
CA LYS A 180 -4.83 1.86 8.31
C LYS A 180 -5.22 2.92 7.29
N ILE A 181 -5.67 2.45 6.18
CA ILE A 181 -6.00 3.28 5.05
C ILE A 181 -7.50 3.05 4.71
N SER A 182 -8.46 4.07 4.52
CA SER A 182 -9.93 4.01 4.24
C SER A 182 -10.32 4.78 2.96
N LEU A 183 -10.75 4.19 1.85
CA LEU A 183 -11.30 4.84 0.66
C LEU A 183 -12.83 4.91 0.76
N SER A 184 -13.38 6.07 0.48
CA SER A 184 -14.83 6.30 0.51
C SER A 184 -15.30 7.01 -0.75
N GLY A 185 -16.43 6.57 -1.29
CA GLY A 185 -17.02 7.12 -2.51
C GLY A 185 -18.25 6.33 -2.96
N ASP A 186 -18.29 5.87 -4.20
CA ASP A 186 -19.36 5.00 -4.71
C ASP A 186 -19.37 3.63 -4.02
N ASP A 187 -18.18 3.17 -3.56
CA ASP A 187 -17.97 2.03 -2.67
C ASP A 187 -17.06 2.47 -1.53
N ASP A 188 -17.03 1.69 -0.43
CA ASP A 188 -16.14 1.91 0.71
C ASP A 188 -15.25 0.66 0.91
N ASP A 189 -13.97 0.87 1.21
CA ASP A 189 -13.05 -0.24 1.57
C ASP A 189 -12.10 0.18 2.70
N THR A 190 -11.52 -0.76 3.47
CA THR A 190 -10.56 -0.53 4.57
C THR A 190 -9.46 -1.60 4.57
N GLY A 191 -8.21 -1.16 4.38
CA GLY A 191 -7.03 -2.01 4.43
C GLY A 191 -6.04 -1.63 5.54
N LYS A 192 -5.04 -2.48 5.73
CA LYS A 192 -3.87 -2.19 6.56
C LYS A 192 -2.61 -2.59 5.81
N GLU A 193 -1.65 -1.68 5.84
CA GLU A 193 -0.34 -1.89 5.25
C GLU A 193 0.75 -1.64 6.28
N THR A 194 1.89 -2.29 6.09
CA THR A 194 3.05 -2.09 6.96
C THR A 194 4.27 -1.82 6.10
N LEU A 195 4.88 -0.65 6.32
CA LEU A 195 6.12 -0.23 5.69
C LEU A 195 7.25 -0.36 6.69
N ASN A 196 8.40 -0.85 6.23
CA ASN A 196 9.61 -0.87 7.02
C ASN A 196 10.50 0.29 6.60
N PHE A 197 11.04 0.99 7.59
CA PHE A 197 11.97 2.09 7.39
C PHE A 197 13.27 1.77 8.10
N TYR A 198 14.37 2.16 7.48
CA TYR A 198 15.73 1.95 8.00
C TYR A 198 16.47 3.27 8.03
N LYS A 199 17.30 3.45 9.06
CA LYS A 199 18.10 4.65 9.25
C LYS A 199 19.54 4.40 8.86
N VAL A 200 19.99 5.17 7.88
CA VAL A 200 21.33 5.15 7.33
C VAL A 200 21.87 6.57 7.37
N ASP A 201 23.07 6.79 7.89
CA ASP A 201 23.70 8.10 8.04
C ASP A 201 22.83 9.19 8.72
N GLY A 202 21.91 8.75 9.58
CA GLY A 202 21.01 9.64 10.31
C GLY A 202 19.69 9.94 9.60
N GLU A 203 19.54 9.54 8.35
CA GLU A 203 18.33 9.71 7.51
C GLU A 203 17.50 8.43 7.45
N TRP A 204 16.15 8.59 7.32
CA TRP A 204 15.23 7.47 7.21
C TRP A 204 14.90 7.18 5.75
N PHE A 205 14.82 5.89 5.40
CA PHE A 205 14.51 5.38 4.06
C PHE A 205 13.51 4.23 4.12
N TRP A 206 12.62 4.18 3.12
CA TRP A 206 11.70 3.07 2.96
C TRP A 206 12.41 1.84 2.36
N ASP A 207 12.09 0.65 2.87
CA ASP A 207 12.65 -0.65 2.45
C ASP A 207 12.66 -0.89 0.93
N ASN A 208 11.58 -0.48 0.25
CA ASN A 208 11.42 -0.74 -1.18
C ASN A 208 12.24 0.20 -2.10
N ILE A 209 12.86 1.25 -1.58
CA ILE A 209 13.67 2.17 -2.38
C ILE A 209 14.74 1.43 -3.21
N ILE A 210 15.33 0.36 -2.65
CA ILE A 210 16.38 -0.43 -3.29
C ILE A 210 15.90 -1.12 -4.60
N TYR A 211 14.62 -1.42 -4.73
CA TYR A 211 14.08 -2.10 -5.92
C TYR A 211 13.99 -1.18 -7.13
N TYR A 212 13.94 0.12 -6.91
CA TYR A 212 13.84 1.13 -7.96
C TYR A 212 15.21 1.63 -8.44
N LEU A 213 16.26 1.42 -7.64
CA LEU A 213 17.62 1.89 -7.92
C LEU A 213 18.55 0.77 -8.46
N LYS A 214 18.03 -0.39 -8.82
CA LYS A 214 18.74 -1.53 -9.40
C LYS A 214 18.16 -1.90 -10.75
#